data_e603b29d8de90c6011cbee78d705e724
#
_entry.id   e603b29d8de90c6011cbee78d705e724
#
_cell.length_a   1.000
_cell.length_b   1.000
_cell.length_c   1.000
_cell.angle_alpha   90.00
_cell.angle_beta   90.00
_cell.angle_gamma   90.00
#
_symmetry.space_group_name_H-M   'P 1'
#
loop_
_entity.id
_entity.type
_entity.pdbx_description
1 polymer ?
#
loop_
_entity_poly.entity_id
_entity_poly.type
_entity_poly.pdbx_seq_one_letter_code
_entity_poly.pdbx_strand_id
1 'polypeptide(L)'
;MRLNKILKNTLLVLMACLALTACATKKEVSNVQGQMQGDVYTGTDTVEYLADGVPDRVFFATNESILTTASRETLRAQAAWLRKNPSINVVLEGHADERGTREYNLALGERRANAAKDYLMTYGISSDRITVLSYGKERPVDSGSNPLAWSKNRRSVTVKACLLYTSDAADD
;
A
#
# COMPACT_ATOMS: atom_id res chain seq x y z
N MET A 1 -25.42 -40.32 49.11
CA MET A 1 -24.62 -39.09 49.22
C MET A 1 -23.53 -38.97 48.15
N ARG A 2 -23.18 -40.01 47.38
CA ARG A 2 -22.16 -39.98 46.30
C ARG A 2 -22.70 -39.55 44.94
N LEU A 3 -23.98 -39.80 44.64
CA LEU A 3 -24.59 -39.52 43.32
C LEU A 3 -24.70 -38.01 43.04
N ASN A 4 -24.98 -37.18 44.04
CA ASN A 4 -25.09 -35.72 43.90
C ASN A 4 -23.76 -35.00 43.66
N LYS A 5 -22.60 -35.59 44.03
CA LYS A 5 -21.27 -35.03 43.72
C LYS A 5 -20.88 -35.27 42.26
N ILE A 6 -21.21 -36.45 41.72
CA ILE A 6 -20.93 -36.79 40.34
C ILE A 6 -21.77 -35.92 39.38
N LEU A 7 -23.06 -35.72 39.70
CA LEU A 7 -23.96 -34.90 38.91
C LEU A 7 -23.54 -33.40 38.90
N LYS A 8 -23.05 -32.88 40.03
CA LYS A 8 -22.52 -31.51 40.13
C LYS A 8 -21.24 -31.34 39.35
N ASN A 9 -20.32 -32.30 39.37
CA ASN A 9 -19.06 -32.22 38.60
C ASN A 9 -19.28 -32.35 37.10
N THR A 10 -20.21 -33.20 36.65
CA THR A 10 -20.55 -33.31 35.21
C THR A 10 -21.23 -32.04 34.69
N LEU A 11 -22.08 -31.40 35.50
CA LEU A 11 -22.73 -30.13 35.14
C LEU A 11 -21.71 -28.98 35.06
N LEU A 12 -20.70 -28.95 35.95
CA LEU A 12 -19.65 -27.95 35.97
C LEU A 12 -18.70 -28.08 34.75
N VAL A 13 -18.39 -29.31 34.33
CA VAL A 13 -17.57 -29.57 33.13
C VAL A 13 -18.36 -29.23 31.87
N LEU A 14 -19.67 -29.50 31.81
CA LEU A 14 -20.50 -29.14 30.66
C LEU A 14 -20.64 -27.62 30.52
N MET A 15 -20.70 -26.87 31.61
CA MET A 15 -20.76 -25.39 31.59
C MET A 15 -19.43 -24.75 31.20
N ALA A 16 -18.30 -25.39 31.54
CA ALA A 16 -16.98 -24.93 31.13
C ALA A 16 -16.70 -25.13 29.61
N CYS A 17 -17.31 -26.15 29.00
CA CYS A 17 -17.16 -26.39 27.55
C CYS A 17 -17.99 -25.43 26.66
N LEU A 18 -19.11 -24.87 27.18
CA LEU A 18 -19.93 -23.89 26.43
C LEU A 18 -19.30 -22.49 26.36
N ALA A 19 -18.32 -22.17 27.20
CA ALA A 19 -17.67 -20.86 27.21
C ALA A 19 -16.55 -20.71 26.18
N LEU A 20 -16.14 -21.78 25.47
CA LEU A 20 -15.01 -21.78 24.54
C LEU A 20 -15.39 -21.58 23.07
N THR A 21 -16.67 -21.47 22.71
CA THR A 21 -17.11 -21.30 21.32
C THR A 21 -17.40 -19.87 20.92
N ALA A 22 -17.18 -18.88 21.77
CA ALA A 22 -17.53 -17.47 21.49
C ALA A 22 -16.36 -16.60 20.99
N CYS A 23 -15.17 -17.16 20.73
CA CYS A 23 -13.98 -16.36 20.38
C CYS A 23 -13.51 -16.44 18.92
N ALA A 24 -14.28 -17.03 18.00
CA ALA A 24 -13.78 -17.25 16.63
C ALA A 24 -14.10 -16.13 15.61
N THR A 25 -14.93 -15.14 15.95
CA THR A 25 -15.41 -14.14 14.96
C THR A 25 -14.80 -12.74 15.09
N LYS A 26 -13.84 -12.52 16.00
CA LYS A 26 -13.22 -11.18 16.18
C LYS A 26 -11.85 -10.99 15.54
N LYS A 27 -11.28 -12.00 14.88
CA LYS A 27 -9.90 -11.91 14.35
C LYS A 27 -9.77 -11.19 13.00
N GLU A 28 -10.80 -11.13 12.18
CA GLU A 28 -10.70 -10.45 10.88
C GLU A 28 -10.84 -8.93 10.98
N VAL A 29 -11.71 -8.43 11.87
CA VAL A 29 -11.93 -6.97 12.00
C VAL A 29 -10.76 -6.27 12.71
N SER A 30 -10.08 -6.92 13.63
CA SER A 30 -8.91 -6.36 14.32
C SER A 30 -7.67 -6.27 13.41
N ASN A 31 -7.53 -7.15 12.41
CA ASN A 31 -6.41 -7.13 11.48
C ASN A 31 -6.56 -6.02 10.44
N VAL A 32 -7.77 -5.69 10.02
CA VAL A 32 -8.06 -4.58 9.11
C VAL A 32 -7.74 -3.22 9.76
N GLN A 33 -8.07 -3.05 11.04
CA GLN A 33 -7.78 -1.82 11.79
C GLN A 33 -6.29 -1.62 12.05
N GLY A 34 -5.50 -2.70 12.19
CA GLY A 34 -4.04 -2.65 12.34
C GLY A 34 -3.29 -2.35 11.02
N GLN A 35 -3.96 -2.46 9.87
CA GLN A 35 -3.38 -2.21 8.55
C GLN A 35 -3.73 -0.84 7.98
N MET A 36 -4.46 0.00 8.71
CA MET A 36 -4.86 1.34 8.25
C MET A 36 -4.70 2.37 9.36
N GLN A 37 -4.17 3.53 9.02
CA GLN A 37 -4.20 4.72 9.86
C GLN A 37 -5.20 5.73 9.24
N GLY A 38 -6.39 5.82 9.84
CA GLY A 38 -7.51 6.46 9.18
C GLY A 38 -7.93 5.64 7.95
N ASP A 39 -7.88 6.24 6.76
CA ASP A 39 -8.13 5.58 5.48
C ASP A 39 -6.85 5.30 4.67
N VAL A 40 -5.67 5.50 5.26
CA VAL A 40 -4.37 5.21 4.64
C VAL A 40 -3.91 3.80 5.02
N TYR A 41 -3.47 3.04 4.02
CA TYR A 41 -2.91 1.72 4.22
C TYR A 41 -1.53 1.80 4.91
N THR A 42 -1.33 0.97 5.92
CA THR A 42 -0.07 0.89 6.71
C THR A 42 0.51 -0.52 6.77
N GLY A 43 -0.12 -1.50 6.12
CA GLY A 43 0.37 -2.88 6.05
C GLY A 43 1.55 -3.03 5.07
N THR A 44 2.12 -4.22 5.03
CA THR A 44 3.31 -4.54 4.23
C THR A 44 3.10 -5.65 3.21
N ASP A 45 1.92 -6.27 3.18
CA ASP A 45 1.62 -7.43 2.32
C ASP A 45 1.62 -7.11 0.81
N THR A 46 1.47 -5.83 0.43
CA THR A 46 1.56 -5.39 -0.97
C THR A 46 2.83 -4.61 -1.27
N VAL A 47 3.71 -4.41 -0.29
CA VAL A 47 4.95 -3.66 -0.47
C VAL A 47 6.00 -4.56 -1.10
N GLU A 48 6.54 -4.10 -2.23
CA GLU A 48 7.74 -4.65 -2.85
C GLU A 48 8.92 -3.72 -2.55
N TYR A 49 10.10 -4.07 -3.03
CA TYR A 49 11.30 -3.33 -2.72
C TYR A 49 11.98 -2.82 -3.98
N LEU A 50 12.23 -1.52 -4.03
CA LEU A 50 13.06 -0.87 -5.05
C LEU A 50 14.50 -1.42 -5.00
N ALA A 51 14.98 -1.67 -3.78
CA ALA A 51 16.24 -2.31 -3.48
C ALA A 51 16.14 -2.94 -2.08
N ASP A 52 17.13 -3.72 -1.68
CA ASP A 52 17.16 -4.38 -0.37
C ASP A 52 16.92 -3.39 0.77
N GLY A 53 15.87 -3.60 1.55
CA GLY A 53 15.43 -2.72 2.63
C GLY A 53 14.85 -1.36 2.21
N VAL A 54 14.61 -1.10 0.91
CA VAL A 54 14.03 0.15 0.40
C VAL A 54 12.66 -0.12 -0.20
N PRO A 55 11.55 0.17 0.52
CA PRO A 55 10.19 -0.02 -0.01
C PRO A 55 9.97 0.78 -1.30
N ASP A 56 9.23 0.20 -2.24
CA ASP A 56 9.00 0.79 -3.57
C ASP A 56 7.80 1.74 -3.62
N ARG A 57 6.87 1.67 -2.66
CA ARG A 57 5.58 2.37 -2.76
C ARG A 57 5.21 3.18 -1.53
N VAL A 58 4.36 4.16 -1.77
CA VAL A 58 3.74 5.03 -0.75
C VAL A 58 2.24 5.07 -0.94
N PHE A 59 1.49 5.27 0.14
CA PHE A 59 0.03 5.22 0.17
C PHE A 59 -0.59 6.57 0.50
N PHE A 60 -1.83 6.76 0.04
CA PHE A 60 -2.57 8.03 0.15
C PHE A 60 -3.97 7.83 0.72
N ALA A 61 -4.50 8.89 1.33
CA ALA A 61 -5.88 8.98 1.74
C ALA A 61 -6.84 9.08 0.54
N THR A 62 -8.13 8.89 0.80
CA THR A 62 -9.20 9.02 -0.21
C THR A 62 -9.18 10.42 -0.81
N ASN A 63 -9.19 10.49 -2.15
CA ASN A 63 -9.17 11.73 -2.94
C ASN A 63 -7.97 12.66 -2.69
N GLU A 64 -6.95 12.21 -1.97
CA GLU A 64 -5.76 13.00 -1.65
C GLU A 64 -4.53 12.56 -2.43
N SER A 65 -3.61 13.51 -2.62
CA SER A 65 -2.23 13.32 -3.09
C SER A 65 -1.20 13.85 -2.08
N ILE A 66 -1.63 14.12 -0.84
CA ILE A 66 -0.77 14.61 0.24
C ILE A 66 0.03 13.44 0.81
N LEU A 67 1.34 13.62 0.93
CA LEU A 67 2.24 12.61 1.51
C LEU A 67 2.10 12.59 3.04
N THR A 68 1.84 11.41 3.58
CA THR A 68 1.86 11.16 5.03
C THR A 68 3.30 11.15 5.57
N THR A 69 3.46 11.14 6.90
CA THR A 69 4.78 11.00 7.53
C THR A 69 5.46 9.70 7.10
N ALA A 70 4.74 8.57 7.12
CA ALA A 70 5.27 7.28 6.68
C ALA A 70 5.66 7.29 5.19
N SER A 71 4.85 7.90 4.32
CA SER A 71 5.18 8.07 2.90
C SER A 71 6.46 8.88 2.70
N ARG A 72 6.65 9.94 3.48
CA ARG A 72 7.88 10.77 3.43
C ARG A 72 9.12 10.00 3.90
N GLU A 73 8.99 9.14 4.91
CA GLU A 73 10.09 8.28 5.38
C GLU A 73 10.51 7.28 4.30
N THR A 74 9.56 6.63 3.65
CA THR A 74 9.80 5.73 2.52
C THR A 74 10.52 6.47 1.37
N LEU A 75 10.00 7.62 0.95
CA LEU A 75 10.62 8.41 -0.13
C LEU A 75 12.00 8.93 0.26
N ARG A 76 12.27 9.23 1.53
CA ARG A 76 13.60 9.58 2.03
C ARG A 76 14.59 8.42 1.88
N ALA A 77 14.16 7.20 2.18
CA ALA A 77 14.98 6.01 1.96
C ALA A 77 15.25 5.78 0.47
N GLN A 78 14.24 5.94 -0.39
CA GLN A 78 14.40 5.87 -1.85
C GLN A 78 15.35 6.94 -2.37
N ALA A 79 15.24 8.19 -1.92
CA ALA A 79 16.15 9.28 -2.28
C ALA A 79 17.59 8.98 -1.88
N ALA A 80 17.80 8.44 -0.67
CA ALA A 80 19.13 8.06 -0.21
C ALA A 80 19.75 6.96 -1.08
N TRP A 81 18.97 5.98 -1.49
CA TRP A 81 19.39 4.92 -2.40
C TRP A 81 19.67 5.46 -3.82
N LEU A 82 18.78 6.30 -4.37
CA LEU A 82 18.93 6.89 -5.71
C LEU A 82 20.17 7.79 -5.82
N ARG A 83 20.54 8.49 -4.75
CA ARG A 83 21.80 9.28 -4.71
C ARG A 83 23.05 8.40 -4.77
N LYS A 84 23.01 7.21 -4.17
CA LYS A 84 24.10 6.22 -4.25
C LYS A 84 24.16 5.52 -5.61
N ASN A 85 23.09 5.58 -6.39
CA ASN A 85 22.97 4.92 -7.69
C ASN A 85 22.59 5.94 -8.77
N PRO A 86 23.52 6.85 -9.16
CA PRO A 86 23.22 7.99 -10.05
C PRO A 86 22.84 7.58 -11.48
N SER A 87 23.22 6.40 -11.93
CA SER A 87 22.87 5.87 -13.25
C SER A 87 21.45 5.30 -13.35
N ILE A 88 20.75 5.12 -12.23
CA ILE A 88 19.42 4.55 -12.23
C ILE A 88 18.38 5.63 -12.43
N ASN A 89 17.57 5.49 -13.47
CA ASN A 89 16.35 6.26 -13.71
C ASN A 89 15.15 5.49 -13.17
N VAL A 90 14.10 6.21 -12.80
CA VAL A 90 12.88 5.62 -12.23
C VAL A 90 11.62 6.16 -12.91
N VAL A 91 10.58 5.34 -12.89
CA VAL A 91 9.22 5.72 -13.22
C VAL A 91 8.42 5.75 -11.93
N LEU A 92 7.71 6.83 -11.68
CA LEU A 92 6.73 6.95 -10.61
C LEU A 92 5.35 6.66 -11.18
N GLU A 93 4.80 5.49 -10.83
CA GLU A 93 3.49 5.06 -11.25
C GLU A 93 2.45 5.52 -10.24
N GLY A 94 1.44 6.27 -10.71
CA GLY A 94 0.34 6.75 -9.88
C GLY A 94 -0.92 5.92 -10.05
N HIS A 95 -1.54 5.54 -8.93
CA HIS A 95 -2.72 4.69 -8.89
C HIS A 95 -3.83 5.27 -8.00
N ALA A 96 -5.06 4.89 -8.31
CA ALA A 96 -6.27 5.23 -7.55
C ALA A 96 -7.08 3.97 -7.23
N ASP A 97 -8.04 4.09 -6.32
CA ASP A 97 -9.05 3.06 -6.10
C ASP A 97 -10.12 3.08 -7.22
N GLU A 98 -11.00 2.10 -7.24
CA GLU A 98 -11.99 1.90 -8.31
C GLU A 98 -13.07 2.99 -8.39
N ARG A 99 -13.26 3.78 -7.33
CA ARG A 99 -14.36 4.75 -7.22
C ARG A 99 -14.10 5.99 -8.07
N GLY A 100 -15.15 6.51 -8.71
CA GLY A 100 -15.09 7.67 -9.58
C GLY A 100 -14.83 7.34 -11.06
N THR A 101 -14.78 8.39 -11.90
CA THR A 101 -14.59 8.24 -13.34
C THR A 101 -13.14 7.85 -13.68
N ARG A 102 -12.93 7.36 -14.87
CA ARG A 102 -11.60 7.00 -15.39
C ARG A 102 -10.69 8.21 -15.47
N GLU A 103 -11.21 9.28 -16.05
CA GLU A 103 -10.49 10.55 -16.26
C GLU A 103 -10.06 11.18 -14.93
N TYR A 104 -10.98 11.22 -13.97
CA TYR A 104 -10.67 11.72 -12.63
C TYR A 104 -9.55 10.92 -11.96
N ASN A 105 -9.62 9.59 -12.02
CA ASN A 105 -8.63 8.71 -11.41
C ASN A 105 -7.27 8.76 -12.11
N LEU A 106 -7.23 8.95 -13.43
CA LEU A 106 -5.97 9.21 -14.15
C LEU A 106 -5.31 10.50 -13.64
N ALA A 107 -6.07 11.59 -13.55
CA ALA A 107 -5.55 12.85 -13.02
C ALA A 107 -5.15 12.74 -11.53
N LEU A 108 -5.89 11.99 -10.71
CA LEU A 108 -5.53 11.77 -9.30
C LEU A 108 -4.25 10.93 -9.15
N GLY A 109 -4.11 9.88 -9.95
CA GLY A 109 -2.89 9.07 -10.00
C GLY A 109 -1.68 9.91 -10.40
N GLU A 110 -1.82 10.76 -11.42
CA GLU A 110 -0.77 11.69 -11.84
C GLU A 110 -0.36 12.66 -10.72
N ARG A 111 -1.32 13.26 -10.01
CA ARG A 111 -1.01 14.13 -8.87
C ARG A 111 -0.27 13.39 -7.75
N ARG A 112 -0.60 12.12 -7.47
CA ARG A 112 0.10 11.28 -6.48
C ARG A 112 1.55 10.99 -6.89
N ALA A 113 1.76 10.64 -8.13
CA ALA A 113 3.11 10.41 -8.66
C ALA A 113 3.94 11.70 -8.68
N ASN A 114 3.33 12.85 -9.05
CA ASN A 114 4.00 14.14 -8.98
C ASN A 114 4.36 14.55 -7.54
N ALA A 115 3.49 14.30 -6.55
CA ALA A 115 3.82 14.56 -5.15
C ALA A 115 5.04 13.75 -4.67
N ALA A 116 5.17 12.50 -5.11
CA ALA A 116 6.35 11.69 -4.82
C ALA A 116 7.59 12.23 -5.58
N LYS A 117 7.47 12.62 -6.86
CA LYS A 117 8.54 13.25 -7.64
C LYS A 117 9.06 14.51 -6.97
N ASP A 118 8.17 15.42 -6.64
CA ASP A 118 8.53 16.70 -6.02
C ASP A 118 9.30 16.47 -4.71
N TYR A 119 8.85 15.50 -3.92
CA TYR A 119 9.55 15.14 -2.68
C TYR A 119 10.95 14.56 -2.94
N LEU A 120 11.13 13.66 -3.90
CA LEU A 120 12.44 13.13 -4.28
C LEU A 120 13.37 14.26 -4.79
N MET A 121 12.83 15.21 -5.54
CA MET A 121 13.60 16.37 -6.00
C MET A 121 14.09 17.26 -4.86
N THR A 122 13.34 17.42 -3.76
CA THR A 122 13.83 18.16 -2.56
C THR A 122 15.04 17.49 -1.91
N TYR A 123 15.27 16.19 -2.19
CA TYR A 123 16.44 15.43 -1.74
C TYR A 123 17.56 15.36 -2.79
N GLY A 124 17.47 16.18 -3.84
CA GLY A 124 18.53 16.33 -4.85
C GLY A 124 18.50 15.28 -5.97
N ILE A 125 17.38 14.57 -6.15
CA ILE A 125 17.22 13.72 -7.32
C ILE A 125 16.79 14.60 -8.50
N SER A 126 17.54 14.55 -9.61
CA SER A 126 17.28 15.36 -10.79
C SER A 126 15.98 14.93 -11.48
N SER A 127 15.23 15.91 -12.01
CA SER A 127 13.92 15.70 -12.65
C SER A 127 14.00 14.83 -13.92
N ASP A 128 15.11 14.88 -14.65
CA ASP A 128 15.39 14.08 -15.84
C ASP A 128 15.54 12.58 -15.55
N ARG A 129 15.82 12.22 -14.30
CA ARG A 129 15.89 10.85 -13.83
C ARG A 129 14.51 10.27 -13.42
N ILE A 130 13.46 11.08 -13.41
CA ILE A 130 12.15 10.70 -12.89
C ILE A 130 11.07 10.92 -13.95
N THR A 131 10.53 9.84 -14.46
CA THR A 131 9.34 9.85 -15.33
C THR A 131 8.09 9.64 -14.47
N VAL A 132 7.01 10.35 -14.77
CA VAL A 132 5.70 10.17 -14.13
C VAL A 132 4.75 9.48 -15.09
N LEU A 133 4.03 8.48 -14.60
CA LEU A 133 3.01 7.74 -15.34
C LEU A 133 1.81 7.48 -14.44
N SER A 134 0.61 7.74 -14.92
CA SER A 134 -0.62 7.41 -14.21
C SER A 134 -1.35 6.26 -14.87
N TYR A 135 -1.70 5.27 -14.07
CA TYR A 135 -2.63 4.20 -14.46
C TYR A 135 -4.05 4.45 -13.91
N GLY A 136 -4.23 5.49 -13.10
CA GLY A 136 -5.53 5.73 -12.46
C GLY A 136 -5.99 4.48 -11.72
N LYS A 137 -7.20 3.99 -12.05
CA LYS A 137 -7.79 2.78 -11.46
C LYS A 137 -7.59 1.50 -12.28
N GLU A 138 -6.88 1.57 -13.40
CA GLU A 138 -6.79 0.48 -14.39
C GLU A 138 -5.86 -0.67 -13.96
N ARG A 139 -4.99 -0.45 -12.97
CA ARG A 139 -4.05 -1.45 -12.45
C ARG A 139 -4.16 -1.59 -10.93
N PRO A 140 -5.26 -2.17 -10.43
CA PRO A 140 -5.41 -2.43 -8.99
C PRO A 140 -4.40 -3.50 -8.53
N VAL A 141 -3.86 -3.34 -7.31
CA VAL A 141 -3.08 -4.39 -6.62
C VAL A 141 -4.00 -5.34 -5.85
N ASP A 142 -5.18 -4.87 -5.48
CA ASP A 142 -6.24 -5.64 -4.83
C ASP A 142 -7.55 -5.34 -5.55
N SER A 143 -8.17 -6.35 -6.15
CA SER A 143 -9.41 -6.23 -6.93
C SER A 143 -10.69 -6.24 -6.06
N GLY A 144 -10.56 -6.30 -4.74
CA GLY A 144 -11.70 -6.28 -3.83
C GLY A 144 -12.38 -4.92 -3.78
N SER A 145 -13.71 -4.93 -3.66
CA SER A 145 -14.54 -3.73 -3.50
C SER A 145 -14.85 -3.48 -2.02
N ASN A 146 -13.82 -3.13 -1.25
CA ASN A 146 -13.92 -2.86 0.19
C ASN A 146 -12.87 -1.83 0.63
N PRO A 147 -13.03 -1.20 1.82
CA PRO A 147 -12.13 -0.15 2.30
C PRO A 147 -10.65 -0.55 2.35
N LEU A 148 -10.34 -1.80 2.68
CA LEU A 148 -8.96 -2.29 2.73
C LEU A 148 -8.36 -2.38 1.32
N ALA A 149 -9.06 -2.99 0.36
CA ALA A 149 -8.62 -3.06 -1.04
C ALA A 149 -8.43 -1.66 -1.63
N TRP A 150 -9.38 -0.75 -1.39
CA TRP A 150 -9.26 0.63 -1.85
C TRP A 150 -8.02 1.34 -1.28
N SER A 151 -7.72 1.13 0.01
CA SER A 151 -6.55 1.74 0.64
C SER A 151 -5.22 1.25 0.05
N LYS A 152 -5.13 -0.03 -0.32
CA LYS A 152 -3.98 -0.62 -1.01
C LYS A 152 -3.82 -0.07 -2.44
N ASN A 153 -4.93 0.21 -3.11
CA ASN A 153 -4.93 0.73 -4.47
C ASN A 153 -4.54 2.22 -4.55
N ARG A 154 -4.78 3.01 -3.51
CA ARG A 154 -4.40 4.43 -3.43
C ARG A 154 -2.91 4.58 -3.16
N ARG A 155 -2.07 4.42 -4.19
CA ARG A 155 -0.62 4.37 -4.03
C ARG A 155 0.14 5.09 -5.15
N SER A 156 1.41 5.37 -4.91
CA SER A 156 2.41 5.63 -5.96
C SER A 156 3.54 4.62 -5.80
N VAL A 157 3.98 4.06 -6.92
CA VAL A 157 5.03 3.03 -6.96
C VAL A 157 6.24 3.57 -7.70
N THR A 158 7.42 3.39 -7.14
CA THR A 158 8.70 3.71 -7.78
C THR A 158 9.26 2.46 -8.41
N VAL A 159 9.35 2.43 -9.74
CA VAL A 159 9.95 1.32 -10.49
C VAL A 159 11.23 1.77 -11.19
N LYS A 160 12.22 0.89 -11.29
CA LYS A 160 13.43 1.17 -12.09
C LYS A 160 13.05 1.25 -13.56
N ALA A 161 13.44 2.33 -14.24
CA ALA A 161 13.28 2.40 -15.68
C ALA A 161 14.19 1.34 -16.32
N CYS A 162 13.60 0.39 -17.03
CA CYS A 162 14.37 -0.57 -17.81
C CYS A 162 14.88 0.14 -19.07
N LEU A 163 16.18 0.06 -19.35
CA LEU A 163 16.81 0.69 -20.51
C LEU A 163 16.40 0.07 -21.87
N LEU A 164 15.36 -0.77 -21.90
CA LEU A 164 14.89 -1.43 -23.13
C LEU A 164 13.94 -0.56 -23.98
N TYR A 165 13.77 0.73 -23.67
CA TYR A 165 12.87 1.60 -24.44
C TYR A 165 13.56 2.87 -24.95
N THR A 166 14.71 2.73 -25.58
CA THR A 166 15.32 3.84 -26.33
C THR A 166 16.10 3.34 -27.52
N SER A 167 15.44 2.84 -28.58
CA SER A 167 16.07 2.79 -29.88
C SER A 167 15.16 2.39 -31.05
N ASP A 168 13.91 2.82 -31.16
CA ASP A 168 13.20 2.63 -32.45
C ASP A 168 12.20 3.75 -32.76
N ALA A 169 12.62 5.00 -32.55
CA ALA A 169 11.83 6.15 -33.02
C ALA A 169 12.71 7.26 -33.61
N ALA A 170 13.77 6.87 -34.37
CA ALA A 170 14.55 7.80 -35.15
C ALA A 170 15.12 7.06 -36.35
N ASP A 171 14.25 6.65 -37.27
CA ASP A 171 14.55 6.47 -38.71
C ASP A 171 13.24 6.10 -39.42
N ASP A 172 12.51 7.12 -39.88
CA ASP A 172 11.82 7.21 -41.17
C ASP A 172 11.38 8.66 -41.42
#